data_0c8c7ab182d1a3835a5e65f633c5a34c
#
_entry.id   0c8c7ab182d1a3835a5e65f633c5a34c
#
_cell.length_a   1.000
_cell.length_b   1.000
_cell.length_c   1.000
_cell.angle_alpha   90.00
_cell.angle_beta   90.00
_cell.angle_gamma   90.00
#
_symmetry.space_group_name_H-M   'P 1'
#
loop_
_entity.id
_entity.type
_entity.pdbx_description
1 polymer ?
#
loop_
_entity_poly.entity_id
_entity_poly.type
_entity_poly.pdbx_seq_one_letter_code
_entity_poly.pdbx_strand_id
1 'polypeptide(L)'
;SRSRRTSHSVALTRLAQISALALAATLVGCQSTRQLDESDSVRAHNYQARIKHKPSPLLVKPAEQAPQDVWERMRQGFALQDNIDVNPRIEQQRLWFASNPSYIESAGERGSLYLHYIVERLEERDMPLELALLPAIESAYNPMAYSRAHAAGMWQFIPSTGRHFNLRQTNFYDGRRDVT
;
A
#
# COMPACT_ATOMS: atom_id res chain seq x y z
N SER A 1 72.79 -2.68 50.86
CA SER A 1 71.54 -3.45 50.56
C SER A 1 70.23 -2.79 51.10
N ARG A 2 70.15 -1.45 51.25
CA ARG A 2 68.95 -0.76 51.78
C ARG A 2 68.14 -0.04 50.72
N SER A 3 68.62 0.09 49.47
CA SER A 3 67.96 0.91 48.39
C SER A 3 66.90 0.19 47.56
N ARG A 4 66.85 -1.16 47.59
CA ARG A 4 65.88 -1.89 46.73
C ARG A 4 64.55 -2.24 47.39
N ARG A 5 64.37 -2.07 48.70
CA ARG A 5 63.14 -2.36 49.43
C ARG A 5 62.09 -1.20 49.39
N THR A 6 62.52 0.02 49.14
CA THR A 6 61.62 1.18 49.12
C THR A 6 60.91 1.39 47.78
N SER A 7 61.52 0.91 46.68
CA SER A 7 60.92 1.07 45.36
C SER A 7 59.69 0.13 45.10
N HIS A 8 59.71 -1.06 45.69
CA HIS A 8 58.60 -2.01 45.53
C HIS A 8 57.36 -1.63 46.33
N SER A 9 57.53 -1.01 47.50
CA SER A 9 56.42 -0.56 48.34
C SER A 9 55.66 0.60 47.71
N VAL A 10 56.34 1.56 47.10
CA VAL A 10 55.73 2.72 46.43
C VAL A 10 55.01 2.29 45.13
N ALA A 11 55.54 1.33 44.42
CA ALA A 11 54.92 0.81 43.21
C ALA A 11 53.65 0.02 43.51
N LEU A 12 53.61 -0.78 44.56
CA LEU A 12 52.43 -1.53 44.98
C LEU A 12 51.31 -0.59 45.49
N THR A 13 51.68 0.49 46.20
CA THR A 13 50.66 1.47 46.69
C THR A 13 50.05 2.26 45.51
N ARG A 14 50.84 2.61 44.49
CA ARG A 14 50.32 3.31 43.31
C ARG A 14 49.44 2.40 42.44
N LEU A 15 49.77 1.11 42.32
CA LEU A 15 48.95 0.12 41.60
C LEU A 15 47.60 -0.09 42.32
N ALA A 16 47.59 -0.16 43.64
CA ALA A 16 46.36 -0.27 44.44
C ALA A 16 45.47 0.96 44.31
N GLN A 17 46.07 2.16 44.25
CA GLN A 17 45.29 3.42 44.07
C GLN A 17 44.69 3.54 42.67
N ILE A 18 45.41 3.10 41.61
CA ILE A 18 44.90 3.11 40.23
C ILE A 18 43.75 2.10 40.09
N SER A 19 43.87 0.92 40.71
CA SER A 19 42.80 -0.09 40.69
C SER A 19 41.54 0.39 41.45
N ALA A 20 41.69 1.11 42.54
CA ALA A 20 40.57 1.67 43.28
C ALA A 20 39.83 2.80 42.52
N LEU A 21 40.56 3.66 41.79
CA LEU A 21 39.97 4.67 40.92
C LEU A 21 39.27 4.05 39.70
N ALA A 22 39.81 2.99 39.12
CA ALA A 22 39.18 2.30 37.98
C ALA A 22 37.88 1.60 38.40
N LEU A 23 37.81 1.07 39.62
CA LEU A 23 36.58 0.42 40.12
C LEU A 23 35.48 1.43 40.48
N ALA A 24 35.86 2.64 40.93
CA ALA A 24 34.92 3.71 41.22
C ALA A 24 34.29 4.29 39.92
N ALA A 25 35.04 4.31 38.81
CA ALA A 25 34.54 4.82 37.54
C ALA A 25 33.52 3.85 36.86
N THR A 26 33.57 2.55 37.18
CA THR A 26 32.62 1.58 36.60
C THR A 26 31.27 1.54 37.33
N LEU A 27 31.13 2.11 38.53
CA LEU A 27 29.88 2.13 39.29
C LEU A 27 29.01 3.40 39.03
N VAL A 28 29.53 4.41 38.33
CA VAL A 28 28.78 5.63 37.98
C VAL A 28 28.05 5.51 36.65
N GLY A 29 28.28 4.45 35.89
CA GLY A 29 27.74 4.28 34.52
C GLY A 29 26.31 3.77 34.44
N CYS A 30 25.62 3.41 35.50
CA CYS A 30 24.31 2.74 35.43
C CYS A 30 23.21 3.38 36.27
N GLN A 31 23.28 4.69 36.52
CA GLN A 31 22.12 5.42 37.01
C GLN A 31 21.71 6.53 36.04
N SER A 32 21.43 6.14 34.78
CA SER A 32 20.52 6.91 33.95
C SER A 32 19.12 6.59 34.45
N THR A 33 18.73 7.13 35.59
CA THR A 33 17.31 7.36 35.87
C THR A 33 16.83 8.25 34.74
N ARG A 34 16.16 7.65 33.73
CA ARG A 34 15.31 8.39 32.80
C ARG A 34 14.35 9.19 33.68
N GLN A 35 14.67 10.41 33.95
CA GLN A 35 13.66 11.39 34.26
C GLN A 35 12.73 11.36 33.06
N LEU A 36 11.56 10.76 33.25
CA LEU A 36 10.47 10.86 32.30
C LEU A 36 10.20 12.36 32.19
N ASP A 37 10.66 12.93 31.08
CA ASP A 37 10.46 14.34 30.81
C ASP A 37 8.94 14.54 30.78
N GLU A 38 8.49 15.53 31.52
CA GLU A 38 7.07 15.91 31.59
C GLU A 38 6.50 16.14 30.21
N SER A 39 7.36 16.43 29.23
CA SER A 39 7.07 16.51 27.82
C SER A 39 6.62 15.17 27.19
N ASP A 40 7.16 14.02 27.64
CA ASP A 40 6.76 12.70 27.16
C ASP A 40 5.40 12.27 27.71
N SER A 41 5.07 12.66 28.94
CA SER A 41 3.74 12.43 29.52
C SER A 41 2.66 13.26 28.83
N VAL A 42 2.98 14.50 28.47
CA VAL A 42 2.08 15.39 27.71
C VAL A 42 1.91 14.88 26.27
N ARG A 43 2.98 14.37 25.65
CA ARG A 43 2.89 13.75 24.31
C ARG A 43 2.05 12.47 24.31
N ALA A 44 2.21 11.60 25.30
CA ALA A 44 1.40 10.40 25.44
C ALA A 44 -0.08 10.73 25.68
N HIS A 45 -0.36 11.75 26.50
CA HIS A 45 -1.72 12.21 26.76
C HIS A 45 -2.37 12.83 25.52
N ASN A 46 -1.63 13.64 24.77
CA ASN A 46 -2.09 14.21 23.50
C ASN A 46 -2.27 13.15 22.40
N TYR A 47 -1.47 12.09 22.39
CA TYR A 47 -1.65 10.98 21.47
C TYR A 47 -2.94 10.20 21.76
N GLN A 48 -3.22 9.90 23.03
CA GLN A 48 -4.48 9.25 23.43
C GLN A 48 -5.71 10.14 23.25
N ALA A 49 -5.56 11.48 23.41
CA ALA A 49 -6.64 12.42 23.13
C ALA A 49 -6.96 12.50 21.62
N ARG A 50 -5.96 12.33 20.74
CA ARG A 50 -6.17 12.25 19.29
C ARG A 50 -6.85 10.95 18.83
N ILE A 51 -6.69 9.85 19.56
CA ILE A 51 -7.32 8.55 19.26
C ILE A 51 -8.77 8.50 19.77
N LYS A 52 -9.20 9.44 20.60
CA LYS A 52 -10.62 9.66 20.87
C LYS A 52 -11.31 10.32 19.67
N HIS A 53 -11.12 9.76 18.49
CA HIS A 53 -12.13 9.90 17.48
C HIS A 53 -13.40 9.29 18.09
N LYS A 54 -14.30 10.16 18.52
CA LYS A 54 -15.71 9.82 18.61
C LYS A 54 -15.99 9.07 17.29
N PRO A 55 -16.35 7.79 17.33
CA PRO A 55 -16.75 7.15 16.10
C PRO A 55 -17.81 8.06 15.52
N SER A 56 -17.55 8.68 14.38
CA SER A 56 -18.60 9.27 13.58
C SER A 56 -19.65 8.19 13.52
N PRO A 57 -20.92 8.46 13.82
CA PRO A 57 -21.93 7.49 13.54
C PRO A 57 -21.65 7.11 12.09
N LEU A 58 -21.21 5.87 11.87
CA LEU A 58 -21.27 5.29 10.55
C LEU A 58 -22.72 5.55 10.19
N LEU A 59 -22.97 6.48 9.29
CA LEU A 59 -24.22 6.57 8.60
C LEU A 59 -24.27 5.22 7.87
N VAL A 60 -24.72 4.20 8.63
CA VAL A 60 -25.21 2.97 8.04
C VAL A 60 -26.35 3.45 7.19
N LYS A 61 -26.04 3.76 5.94
CA LYS A 61 -27.04 3.89 4.91
C LYS A 61 -27.93 2.67 5.11
N PRO A 62 -29.25 2.82 5.30
CA PRO A 62 -30.10 1.66 5.52
C PRO A 62 -29.76 0.66 4.42
N ALA A 63 -29.44 -0.56 4.82
CA ALA A 63 -29.23 -1.67 3.91
C ALA A 63 -30.62 -2.05 3.34
N GLU A 64 -31.15 -1.24 2.43
CA GLU A 64 -32.48 -1.41 1.83
C GLU A 64 -32.42 -1.82 0.37
N GLN A 65 -31.30 -2.37 -0.07
CA GLN A 65 -31.31 -3.05 -1.36
C GLN A 65 -30.45 -4.30 -1.21
N ALA A 66 -31.02 -5.45 -1.59
CA ALA A 66 -30.25 -6.67 -1.78
C ALA A 66 -28.98 -6.34 -2.58
N PRO A 67 -27.83 -6.99 -2.29
CA PRO A 67 -26.59 -6.70 -3.01
C PRO A 67 -26.89 -6.81 -4.50
N GLN A 68 -26.95 -5.64 -5.15
CA GLN A 68 -27.19 -5.58 -6.59
C GLN A 68 -26.00 -6.26 -7.26
N ASP A 69 -26.27 -7.18 -8.18
CA ASP A 69 -25.24 -7.80 -8.99
C ASP A 69 -24.38 -6.70 -9.63
N VAL A 70 -23.08 -6.77 -9.48
CA VAL A 70 -22.15 -5.75 -9.97
C VAL A 70 -22.29 -5.53 -11.48
N TRP A 71 -22.64 -6.55 -12.23
CA TRP A 71 -22.89 -6.46 -13.67
C TRP A 71 -24.15 -5.65 -13.98
N GLU A 72 -25.21 -5.83 -13.18
CA GLU A 72 -26.44 -5.03 -13.33
C GLU A 72 -26.18 -3.58 -12.94
N ARG A 73 -25.51 -3.34 -11.82
CA ARG A 73 -25.11 -2.01 -11.37
C ARG A 73 -24.29 -1.28 -12.45
N MET A 74 -23.31 -1.98 -13.03
CA MET A 74 -22.47 -1.45 -14.09
C MET A 74 -23.30 -1.08 -15.34
N ARG A 75 -24.20 -1.98 -15.79
CA ARG A 75 -25.07 -1.71 -16.96
C ARG A 75 -25.94 -0.47 -16.80
N GLN A 76 -26.42 -0.21 -15.58
CA GLN A 76 -27.23 0.98 -15.29
C GLN A 76 -26.45 2.28 -15.37
N GLY A 77 -25.13 2.25 -15.22
CA GLY A 77 -24.25 3.42 -15.30
C GLY A 77 -23.53 3.55 -16.65
N PHE A 78 -23.94 2.84 -17.68
CA PHE A 78 -23.40 3.01 -19.03
C PHE A 78 -23.84 4.35 -19.61
N ALA A 79 -22.89 5.15 -20.06
CA ALA A 79 -23.12 6.51 -20.57
C ALA A 79 -22.56 6.75 -21.98
N LEU A 80 -21.81 5.78 -22.55
CA LEU A 80 -21.16 5.93 -23.85
C LEU A 80 -21.97 5.32 -25.00
N GLN A 81 -23.10 4.69 -24.72
CA GLN A 81 -23.88 3.95 -25.72
C GLN A 81 -24.60 4.83 -26.74
N ASP A 82 -25.00 6.03 -26.34
CA ASP A 82 -25.90 6.90 -27.13
C ASP A 82 -25.28 7.47 -28.41
N ASN A 83 -23.95 7.32 -28.58
CA ASN A 83 -23.21 7.87 -29.71
C ASN A 83 -22.49 6.81 -30.54
N ILE A 84 -22.90 5.55 -30.44
CA ILE A 84 -22.25 4.46 -31.19
C ILE A 84 -22.98 4.25 -32.50
N ASP A 85 -22.46 4.82 -33.58
CA ASP A 85 -22.89 4.49 -34.94
C ASP A 85 -22.57 3.02 -35.26
N VAL A 86 -23.39 2.44 -36.16
CA VAL A 86 -23.14 1.07 -36.65
C VAL A 86 -21.77 1.00 -37.34
N ASN A 87 -20.81 0.41 -36.63
CA ASN A 87 -19.44 0.29 -37.12
C ASN A 87 -19.09 -1.19 -37.38
N PRO A 88 -18.67 -1.56 -38.61
CA PRO A 88 -18.32 -2.93 -38.94
C PRO A 88 -17.25 -3.54 -38.01
N ARG A 89 -16.34 -2.71 -37.45
CA ARG A 89 -15.32 -3.18 -36.48
C ARG A 89 -15.95 -3.58 -35.15
N ILE A 90 -16.96 -2.86 -34.70
CA ILE A 90 -17.67 -3.21 -33.47
C ILE A 90 -18.38 -4.53 -33.65
N GLU A 91 -19.06 -4.72 -34.79
CA GLU A 91 -19.75 -5.96 -35.10
C GLU A 91 -18.77 -7.15 -35.20
N GLN A 92 -17.61 -6.95 -35.81
CA GLN A 92 -16.55 -7.95 -35.85
C GLN A 92 -16.09 -8.38 -34.45
N GLN A 93 -15.87 -7.42 -33.54
CA GLN A 93 -15.49 -7.72 -32.16
C GLN A 93 -16.62 -8.40 -31.38
N ARG A 94 -17.85 -7.96 -31.58
CA ARG A 94 -19.02 -8.59 -30.98
C ARG A 94 -19.13 -10.08 -31.38
N LEU A 95 -18.95 -10.37 -32.66
CA LEU A 95 -18.97 -11.74 -33.19
C LEU A 95 -17.78 -12.55 -32.63
N TRP A 96 -16.61 -11.94 -32.50
CA TRP A 96 -15.45 -12.60 -31.92
C TRP A 96 -15.72 -13.02 -30.47
N PHE A 97 -16.22 -12.13 -29.65
CA PHE A 97 -16.57 -12.43 -28.25
C PHE A 97 -17.67 -13.50 -28.16
N ALA A 98 -18.68 -13.42 -29.02
CA ALA A 98 -19.74 -14.42 -29.06
C ALA A 98 -19.20 -15.82 -29.45
N SER A 99 -18.15 -15.87 -30.25
CA SER A 99 -17.51 -17.12 -30.68
C SER A 99 -16.44 -17.64 -29.71
N ASN A 100 -16.08 -16.84 -28.68
CA ASN A 100 -15.05 -17.18 -27.68
C ASN A 100 -15.60 -17.04 -26.25
N PRO A 101 -16.62 -17.81 -25.87
CA PRO A 101 -17.27 -17.68 -24.56
C PRO A 101 -16.30 -17.93 -23.39
N SER A 102 -15.35 -18.86 -23.54
CA SER A 102 -14.35 -19.17 -22.51
C SER A 102 -13.46 -17.97 -22.16
N TYR A 103 -13.23 -17.05 -23.09
CA TYR A 103 -12.53 -15.80 -22.80
C TYR A 103 -13.33 -14.93 -21.84
N ILE A 104 -14.63 -14.76 -22.12
CA ILE A 104 -15.54 -13.97 -21.30
C ILE A 104 -15.69 -14.58 -19.91
N GLU A 105 -15.86 -15.90 -19.82
CA GLU A 105 -15.94 -16.63 -18.55
C GLU A 105 -14.69 -16.40 -17.70
N SER A 106 -13.51 -16.64 -18.28
CA SER A 106 -12.23 -16.45 -17.58
C SER A 106 -11.96 -15.01 -17.19
N ALA A 107 -12.37 -14.04 -18.01
CA ALA A 107 -12.26 -12.63 -17.68
C ALA A 107 -13.26 -12.27 -16.57
N GLY A 108 -14.48 -12.80 -16.61
CA GLY A 108 -15.50 -12.60 -15.58
C GLY A 108 -15.09 -13.16 -14.22
N GLU A 109 -14.54 -14.36 -14.18
CA GLU A 109 -14.03 -14.99 -12.96
C GLU A 109 -12.92 -14.13 -12.32
N ARG A 110 -11.94 -13.70 -13.09
CA ARG A 110 -10.87 -12.82 -12.57
C ARG A 110 -11.39 -11.44 -12.21
N GLY A 111 -12.27 -10.89 -13.04
CA GLY A 111 -12.88 -9.57 -12.83
C GLY A 111 -13.71 -9.50 -11.56
N SER A 112 -14.36 -10.60 -11.16
CA SER A 112 -15.19 -10.66 -9.95
C SER A 112 -14.45 -10.20 -8.67
N LEU A 113 -13.13 -10.36 -8.63
CA LEU A 113 -12.29 -9.91 -7.52
C LEU A 113 -12.12 -8.39 -7.46
N TYR A 114 -12.30 -7.69 -8.56
CA TYR A 114 -11.94 -6.28 -8.72
C TYR A 114 -13.12 -5.38 -9.11
N LEU A 115 -14.12 -5.93 -9.78
CA LEU A 115 -15.21 -5.15 -10.39
C LEU A 115 -15.96 -4.29 -9.39
N HIS A 116 -16.29 -4.78 -8.21
CA HIS A 116 -16.97 -3.99 -7.18
C HIS A 116 -16.17 -2.75 -6.82
N TYR A 117 -14.87 -2.91 -6.58
CA TYR A 117 -13.98 -1.80 -6.26
C TYR A 117 -13.87 -0.82 -7.42
N ILE A 118 -13.67 -1.31 -8.65
CA ILE A 118 -13.51 -0.46 -9.83
C ILE A 118 -14.79 0.34 -10.08
N VAL A 119 -15.96 -0.30 -10.05
CA VAL A 119 -17.26 0.35 -10.25
C VAL A 119 -17.48 1.44 -9.20
N GLU A 120 -17.24 1.14 -7.92
CA GLU A 120 -17.34 2.12 -6.85
C GLU A 120 -16.43 3.34 -7.06
N ARG A 121 -15.18 3.12 -7.51
CA ARG A 121 -14.24 4.23 -7.80
C ARG A 121 -14.65 5.05 -9.02
N LEU A 122 -15.30 4.45 -10.01
CA LEU A 122 -15.85 5.17 -11.16
C LEU A 122 -17.08 6.02 -10.79
N GLU A 123 -18.01 5.44 -10.02
CA GLU A 123 -19.18 6.15 -9.51
C GLU A 123 -18.82 7.36 -8.65
N GLU A 124 -17.86 7.22 -7.75
CA GLU A 124 -17.38 8.34 -6.91
C GLU A 124 -16.83 9.51 -7.72
N ARG A 125 -16.47 9.29 -8.98
CA ARG A 125 -15.89 10.28 -9.89
C ARG A 125 -16.82 10.66 -11.02
N ASP A 126 -18.07 10.24 -10.96
CA ASP A 126 -19.08 10.44 -12.01
C ASP A 126 -18.57 10.02 -13.40
N MET A 127 -17.83 8.90 -13.46
CA MET A 127 -17.26 8.38 -14.70
C MET A 127 -18.16 7.31 -15.30
N PRO A 128 -18.19 7.16 -16.65
CA PRO A 128 -18.92 6.11 -17.34
C PRO A 128 -18.50 4.72 -16.86
N LEU A 129 -19.45 3.88 -16.48
CA LEU A 129 -19.15 2.57 -15.89
C LEU A 129 -18.65 1.54 -16.91
N GLU A 130 -18.80 1.80 -18.22
CA GLU A 130 -18.15 1.00 -19.27
C GLU A 130 -16.64 0.93 -19.13
N LEU A 131 -16.02 1.94 -18.49
CA LEU A 131 -14.57 1.94 -18.23
C LEU A 131 -14.14 0.78 -17.34
N ALA A 132 -15.05 0.23 -16.53
CA ALA A 132 -14.75 -0.97 -15.75
C ALA A 132 -14.44 -2.19 -16.63
N LEU A 133 -14.86 -2.19 -17.90
CA LEU A 133 -14.61 -3.27 -18.85
C LEU A 133 -13.27 -3.18 -19.57
N LEU A 134 -12.54 -2.06 -19.46
CA LEU A 134 -11.22 -1.92 -20.10
C LEU A 134 -10.25 -3.04 -19.70
N PRO A 135 -10.12 -3.41 -18.42
CA PRO A 135 -9.23 -4.48 -18.01
C PRO A 135 -9.59 -5.85 -18.62
N ALA A 136 -10.86 -6.08 -18.98
CA ALA A 136 -11.25 -7.31 -19.67
C ALA A 136 -10.55 -7.43 -21.02
N ILE A 137 -10.46 -6.32 -21.77
CA ILE A 137 -9.86 -6.24 -23.09
C ILE A 137 -8.33 -6.20 -23.00
N GLU A 138 -7.78 -5.43 -22.07
CA GLU A 138 -6.35 -5.17 -21.93
C GLU A 138 -5.57 -6.38 -21.38
N SER A 139 -6.15 -7.11 -20.42
CA SER A 139 -5.43 -8.18 -19.71
C SER A 139 -6.31 -9.35 -19.25
N ALA A 140 -7.60 -9.33 -19.58
CA ALA A 140 -8.61 -10.20 -18.98
C ALA A 140 -8.55 -10.14 -17.44
N TYR A 141 -8.43 -8.94 -16.86
CA TYR A 141 -8.27 -8.63 -15.42
C TYR A 141 -7.05 -9.29 -14.76
N ASN A 142 -5.97 -9.51 -15.50
CA ASN A 142 -4.75 -10.07 -14.93
C ASN A 142 -3.80 -8.95 -14.44
N PRO A 143 -3.62 -8.76 -13.10
CA PRO A 143 -2.73 -7.72 -12.58
C PRO A 143 -1.25 -8.00 -12.86
N MET A 144 -0.89 -9.25 -13.19
CA MET A 144 0.47 -9.65 -13.51
C MET A 144 0.77 -9.63 -15.01
N ALA A 145 -0.19 -9.22 -15.85
CA ALA A 145 0.00 -9.17 -17.30
C ALA A 145 1.18 -8.27 -17.68
N TYR A 146 1.92 -8.69 -18.69
CA TYR A 146 3.05 -7.95 -19.23
C TYR A 146 3.14 -8.17 -20.73
N SER A 147 3.15 -7.09 -21.52
CA SER A 147 3.16 -7.15 -22.97
C SER A 147 4.57 -7.02 -23.56
N ARG A 148 4.71 -7.34 -24.86
CA ARG A 148 5.95 -7.14 -25.61
C ARG A 148 6.35 -5.65 -25.70
N ALA A 149 5.38 -4.73 -25.60
CA ALA A 149 5.59 -3.28 -25.56
C ALA A 149 5.84 -2.75 -24.14
N HIS A 150 6.17 -3.64 -23.19
CA HIS A 150 6.42 -3.31 -21.79
C HIS A 150 5.23 -2.69 -21.04
N ALA A 151 4.01 -2.85 -21.57
CA ALA A 151 2.82 -2.53 -20.82
C ALA A 151 2.62 -3.55 -19.70
N ALA A 152 2.19 -3.09 -18.52
CA ALA A 152 2.10 -3.92 -17.32
C ALA A 152 0.82 -3.67 -16.53
N GLY A 153 0.40 -4.71 -15.80
CA GLY A 153 -0.73 -4.66 -14.90
C GLY A 153 -2.08 -4.85 -15.58
N MET A 154 -3.12 -4.73 -14.81
CA MET A 154 -4.50 -4.93 -15.26
C MET A 154 -4.89 -3.95 -16.38
N TRP A 155 -4.40 -2.70 -16.29
CA TRP A 155 -4.70 -1.60 -17.20
C TRP A 155 -3.71 -1.44 -18.34
N GLN A 156 -2.69 -2.28 -18.41
CA GLN A 156 -1.66 -2.28 -19.46
C GLN A 156 -1.00 -0.91 -19.72
N PHE A 157 -0.68 -0.17 -18.67
CA PHE A 157 0.10 1.05 -18.81
C PHE A 157 1.53 0.76 -19.28
N ILE A 158 1.98 1.46 -20.32
CA ILE A 158 3.40 1.48 -20.69
C ILE A 158 4.21 2.27 -19.66
N PRO A 159 5.54 2.06 -19.54
CA PRO A 159 6.35 2.69 -18.50
C PRO A 159 6.27 4.22 -18.46
N SER A 160 6.23 4.88 -19.62
CA SER A 160 6.13 6.34 -19.71
C SER A 160 4.79 6.86 -19.18
N THR A 161 3.69 6.21 -19.54
CA THR A 161 2.35 6.54 -19.05
C THR A 161 2.26 6.35 -17.54
N GLY A 162 2.77 5.22 -17.03
CA GLY A 162 2.81 4.98 -15.59
C GLY A 162 3.56 6.08 -14.83
N ARG A 163 4.72 6.52 -15.33
CA ARG A 163 5.47 7.64 -14.73
C ARG A 163 4.72 8.97 -14.79
N HIS A 164 4.05 9.24 -15.91
CA HIS A 164 3.25 10.45 -16.06
C HIS A 164 2.14 10.55 -15.00
N PHE A 165 1.54 9.44 -14.65
CA PHE A 165 0.52 9.34 -13.59
C PHE A 165 1.09 8.99 -12.21
N ASN A 166 2.39 9.20 -11.98
CA ASN A 166 3.07 8.96 -10.71
C ASN A 166 3.00 7.52 -10.19
N LEU A 167 2.78 6.55 -11.06
CA LEU A 167 2.87 5.13 -10.71
C LEU A 167 4.34 4.76 -10.55
N ARG A 168 4.77 4.60 -9.30
CA ARG A 168 6.17 4.33 -8.96
C ARG A 168 6.67 3.05 -9.62
N GLN A 169 7.83 3.12 -10.26
CA GLN A 169 8.49 2.00 -10.92
C GLN A 169 9.94 1.90 -10.41
N THR A 170 10.29 0.78 -9.81
CA THR A 170 11.63 0.47 -9.29
C THR A 170 12.01 -0.95 -9.71
N ASN A 171 13.23 -1.39 -9.37
CA ASN A 171 13.65 -2.77 -9.63
C ASN A 171 12.86 -3.82 -8.83
N PHE A 172 12.17 -3.42 -7.76
CA PHE A 172 11.45 -4.31 -6.83
C PHE A 172 9.94 -4.05 -6.77
N TYR A 173 9.47 -2.94 -7.32
CA TYR A 173 8.06 -2.54 -7.26
C TYR A 173 7.65 -1.85 -8.55
N ASP A 174 6.49 -2.23 -9.07
CA ASP A 174 5.88 -1.63 -10.24
C ASP A 174 4.41 -1.27 -9.95
N GLY A 175 4.15 0.01 -9.68
CA GLY A 175 2.83 0.54 -9.35
C GLY A 175 1.79 0.40 -10.48
N ARG A 176 2.22 0.07 -11.69
CA ARG A 176 1.29 -0.24 -12.80
C ARG A 176 0.54 -1.56 -12.59
N ARG A 177 1.02 -2.41 -11.66
CA ARG A 177 0.41 -3.68 -11.26
C ARG A 177 -0.47 -3.56 -10.03
N ASP A 178 -0.43 -2.41 -9.37
CA ASP A 178 -1.30 -2.10 -8.24
C ASP A 178 -2.73 -1.95 -8.72
N VAL A 179 -3.67 -2.53 -8.01
CA VAL A 179 -5.10 -2.52 -8.36
C VAL A 179 -5.91 -1.55 -7.51
N THR A 180 -5.26 -0.87 -6.55
CA THR A 180 -5.89 0.07 -5.59
C THR A 180 -5.53 1.52 -5.87
#